data_69d8086d867bae3fcba5994fbf6dd2b0
#
_entry.id   69d8086d867bae3fcba5994fbf6dd2b0
#
_cell.length_a   1.000
_cell.length_b   1.000
_cell.length_c   1.000
_cell.angle_alpha   90.00
_cell.angle_beta   90.00
_cell.angle_gamma   90.00
#
_symmetry.space_group_name_H-M   'P 1'
#
loop_
_entity.id
_entity.type
_entity.pdbx_description
1 polymer ?
#
loop_
_entity_poly.entity_id
_entity_poly.type
_entity_poly.pdbx_seq_one_letter_code
_entity_poly.pdbx_strand_id
1 'polypeptide(L)'
;MYKCQTLENGLTIIGEEIPYLKSISLGIWVKAGSIIETKENSGVSHFIEHMLFKGTKNRSSKELAREIDNLGGILNAFTSKECTCFYVKLLDEHIDIGIDVLSDMILNSKFNEDYLDKERSVIIEELKMYEDSPEDLAYDLLTENIYKNDPLGMNIIGTEESLNRLNREKLLDYFNKYYVPNNSVIAISGNFNFDEIINKIEEKFKVWKKRDVNVDIKKAEFKSCFLTKNKDIEQVNLAMSLEAVPLENDKEVYALAVINTVFGGSISSRLFQKIREEKGLVYSIYSSQSLYRKCGELGIFASMSNEHLKEVYESIIEEIKILKILI
;
A
#
# COMPACT_ATOMS: atom_id res chain seq x y z
N MET A 1 -4.68 -20.80 13.88
CA MET A 1 -6.12 -20.43 13.80
C MET A 1 -6.23 -18.98 14.23
N TYR A 2 -6.86 -18.14 13.41
CA TYR A 2 -7.02 -16.72 13.74
C TYR A 2 -8.02 -16.53 14.88
N LYS A 3 -7.65 -15.67 15.83
CA LYS A 3 -8.55 -15.15 16.87
C LYS A 3 -8.94 -13.73 16.50
N CYS A 4 -10.16 -13.32 16.78
CA CYS A 4 -10.67 -11.99 16.46
C CYS A 4 -11.55 -11.49 17.59
N GLN A 5 -11.36 -10.24 18.01
CA GLN A 5 -12.18 -9.57 19.00
C GLN A 5 -12.38 -8.10 18.62
N THR A 6 -13.59 -7.60 18.84
CA THR A 6 -13.89 -6.18 18.68
C THR A 6 -14.15 -5.55 20.04
N LEU A 7 -13.43 -4.47 20.35
CA LEU A 7 -13.56 -3.72 21.59
C LEU A 7 -14.83 -2.86 21.60
N GLU A 8 -15.24 -2.35 22.76
CA GLU A 8 -16.42 -1.48 22.91
C GLU A 8 -16.36 -0.20 22.07
N ASN A 9 -15.16 0.35 21.85
CA ASN A 9 -14.95 1.50 21.00
C ASN A 9 -14.96 1.17 19.49
N GLY A 10 -15.18 -0.09 19.12
CA GLY A 10 -15.25 -0.56 17.73
C GLY A 10 -13.91 -0.95 17.10
N LEU A 11 -12.78 -0.86 17.81
CA LEU A 11 -11.48 -1.33 17.33
C LEU A 11 -11.50 -2.86 17.23
N THR A 12 -11.17 -3.38 16.06
CA THR A 12 -11.06 -4.83 15.82
C THR A 12 -9.61 -5.26 15.98
N ILE A 13 -9.39 -6.36 16.72
CA ILE A 13 -8.07 -6.97 16.92
C ILE A 13 -8.11 -8.35 16.30
N ILE A 14 -7.16 -8.67 15.44
CA ILE A 14 -6.99 -9.99 14.81
C ILE A 14 -5.61 -10.50 15.17
N GLY A 15 -5.51 -11.74 15.61
CA GLY A 15 -4.24 -12.32 16.00
C GLY A 15 -4.05 -13.77 15.56
N GLU A 16 -2.82 -14.11 15.23
CA GLU A 16 -2.36 -15.48 15.00
C GLU A 16 -1.19 -15.82 15.91
N GLU A 17 -1.43 -16.68 16.91
CA GLU A 17 -0.41 -17.16 17.85
C GLU A 17 0.49 -18.19 17.17
N ILE A 18 1.78 -17.92 17.10
CA ILE A 18 2.80 -18.80 16.51
C ILE A 18 3.90 -19.03 17.56
N PRO A 19 3.71 -19.94 18.52
CA PRO A 19 4.54 -20.01 19.74
C PRO A 19 5.96 -20.52 19.51
N TYR A 20 6.29 -21.06 18.35
CA TYR A 20 7.64 -21.49 18.01
C TYR A 20 8.50 -20.36 17.40
N LEU A 21 7.94 -19.21 17.12
CA LEU A 21 8.70 -18.01 16.72
C LEU A 21 9.26 -17.31 17.97
N LYS A 22 10.27 -16.47 17.74
CA LYS A 22 10.85 -15.57 18.75
C LYS A 22 10.64 -14.10 18.38
N SER A 23 9.64 -13.84 17.55
CA SER A 23 9.32 -12.51 17.04
C SER A 23 7.82 -12.30 16.92
N ILE A 24 7.45 -11.04 16.86
CA ILE A 24 6.10 -10.57 16.56
C ILE A 24 6.12 -9.55 15.42
N SER A 25 5.02 -9.52 14.68
CA SER A 25 4.67 -8.43 13.80
C SER A 25 3.33 -7.86 14.25
N LEU A 26 3.31 -6.59 14.60
CA LEU A 26 2.13 -5.87 15.09
C LEU A 26 1.87 -4.67 14.18
N GLY A 27 0.68 -4.55 13.61
CA GLY A 27 0.31 -3.44 12.74
C GLY A 27 -1.05 -2.85 13.08
N ILE A 28 -1.16 -1.52 12.95
CA ILE A 28 -2.40 -0.77 13.01
C ILE A 28 -2.78 -0.39 11.60
N TRP A 29 -3.86 -0.96 11.11
CA TRP A 29 -4.41 -0.76 9.77
C TRP A 29 -5.58 0.21 9.87
N VAL A 30 -5.49 1.35 9.20
CA VAL A 30 -6.57 2.33 9.10
C VAL A 30 -7.17 2.21 7.71
N LYS A 31 -8.49 2.05 7.60
CA LYS A 31 -9.21 1.98 6.32
C LYS A 31 -9.33 3.37 5.69
N ALA A 32 -8.17 3.97 5.43
CA ALA A 32 -8.01 5.27 4.81
C ALA A 32 -6.76 5.23 3.92
N GLY A 33 -6.92 5.49 2.66
CA GLY A 33 -5.90 5.53 1.63
C GLY A 33 -6.34 6.44 0.50
N SER A 34 -5.64 6.49 -0.61
CA SER A 34 -5.89 7.46 -1.67
C SER A 34 -7.26 7.32 -2.35
N ILE A 35 -7.92 6.15 -2.25
CA ILE A 35 -9.26 5.93 -2.86
C ILE A 35 -10.37 6.78 -2.24
N ILE A 36 -10.19 7.31 -1.03
CA ILE A 36 -11.18 8.16 -0.37
C ILE A 36 -10.80 9.65 -0.43
N GLU A 37 -9.76 9.97 -1.17
CA GLU A 37 -9.29 11.33 -1.40
C GLU A 37 -10.06 12.00 -2.55
N THR A 38 -9.92 13.30 -2.63
CA THR A 38 -10.41 14.13 -3.73
C THR A 38 -9.22 14.79 -4.43
N LYS A 39 -9.43 15.37 -5.59
CA LYS A 39 -8.35 16.12 -6.29
C LYS A 39 -7.77 17.27 -5.45
N GLU A 40 -8.59 17.85 -4.54
CA GLU A 40 -8.17 18.97 -3.69
C GLU A 40 -7.26 18.53 -2.56
N ASN A 41 -7.39 17.29 -2.07
CA ASN A 41 -6.61 16.76 -0.95
C ASN A 41 -5.81 15.50 -1.29
N SER A 42 -5.59 15.24 -2.58
CA SER A 42 -4.77 14.11 -3.04
C SER A 42 -3.39 14.12 -2.40
N GLY A 43 -2.97 12.96 -1.89
CA GLY A 43 -1.74 12.78 -1.13
C GLY A 43 -1.87 13.01 0.39
N VAL A 44 -3.08 13.32 0.89
CA VAL A 44 -3.26 13.59 2.32
C VAL A 44 -2.98 12.36 3.19
N SER A 45 -3.36 11.15 2.75
CA SER A 45 -3.11 9.91 3.49
C SER A 45 -1.60 9.65 3.63
N HIS A 46 -0.86 9.80 2.55
CA HIS A 46 0.59 9.65 2.53
C HIS A 46 1.29 10.74 3.35
N PHE A 47 0.83 11.98 3.26
CA PHE A 47 1.36 13.06 4.09
C PHE A 47 1.16 12.81 5.59
N ILE A 48 -0.02 12.29 5.99
CA ILE A 48 -0.29 11.91 7.38
C ILE A 48 0.66 10.79 7.81
N GLU A 49 0.91 9.81 6.96
CA GLU A 49 1.89 8.75 7.24
C GLU A 49 3.24 9.38 7.64
N HIS A 50 3.81 10.26 6.83
CA HIS A 50 5.06 10.97 7.12
C HIS A 50 4.99 11.74 8.44
N MET A 51 3.89 12.46 8.68
CA MET A 51 3.75 13.29 9.88
C MET A 51 3.68 12.50 11.17
N LEU A 52 3.16 11.27 11.16
CA LEU A 52 3.09 10.42 12.35
C LEU A 52 4.47 9.99 12.88
N PHE A 53 5.50 10.00 12.03
CA PHE A 53 6.91 9.78 12.44
C PHE A 53 7.60 11.06 13.00
N LYS A 54 6.96 12.23 12.93
CA LYS A 54 7.60 13.51 13.32
C LYS A 54 7.40 13.89 14.78
N GLY A 55 7.05 12.91 15.58
CA GLY A 55 6.99 12.99 17.04
C GLY A 55 5.57 13.12 17.60
N THR A 56 5.47 12.69 18.84
CA THR A 56 4.26 12.65 19.65
C THR A 56 4.38 13.62 20.82
N LYS A 57 3.37 13.68 21.68
CA LYS A 57 3.44 14.41 22.95
C LYS A 57 4.51 13.83 23.89
N ASN A 58 4.79 12.53 23.77
CA ASN A 58 5.66 11.79 24.68
C ASN A 58 7.06 11.55 24.12
N ARG A 59 7.20 11.54 22.77
CA ARG A 59 8.44 11.20 22.07
C ARG A 59 8.75 12.19 20.95
N SER A 60 10.00 12.56 20.80
CA SER A 60 10.50 13.21 19.59
C SER A 60 10.59 12.19 18.44
N SER A 61 10.72 12.64 17.19
CA SER A 61 10.95 11.79 16.04
C SER A 61 12.19 10.86 16.21
N LYS A 62 13.24 11.42 16.82
CA LYS A 62 14.47 10.66 17.09
C LYS A 62 14.30 9.58 18.17
N GLU A 63 13.49 9.84 19.17
CA GLU A 63 13.18 8.86 20.23
C GLU A 63 12.31 7.74 19.69
N LEU A 64 11.29 8.03 18.85
CA LEU A 64 10.48 7.01 18.19
C LEU A 64 11.36 5.99 17.42
N ALA A 65 12.27 6.50 16.60
CA ALA A 65 13.18 5.64 15.84
C ALA A 65 14.14 4.85 16.74
N ARG A 66 14.82 5.54 17.65
CA ARG A 66 15.84 4.93 18.52
C ARG A 66 15.30 3.86 19.46
N GLU A 67 14.08 4.03 19.97
CA GLU A 67 13.49 3.07 20.91
C GLU A 67 13.31 1.70 20.25
N ILE A 68 12.90 1.66 19.00
CA ILE A 68 12.75 0.42 18.25
C ILE A 68 14.10 -0.09 17.69
N ASP A 69 14.93 0.80 17.15
CA ASP A 69 16.26 0.44 16.62
C ASP A 69 17.16 -0.18 17.70
N ASN A 70 17.14 0.34 18.93
CA ASN A 70 17.90 -0.19 20.05
C ASN A 70 17.52 -1.64 20.43
N LEU A 71 16.32 -2.08 20.05
CA LEU A 71 15.83 -3.45 20.25
C LEU A 71 16.10 -4.36 19.04
N GLY A 72 16.78 -3.83 18.00
CA GLY A 72 16.97 -4.54 16.73
C GLY A 72 15.66 -4.76 15.96
N GLY A 73 14.64 -3.93 16.23
CA GLY A 73 13.33 -3.99 15.60
C GLY A 73 13.22 -3.14 14.35
N ILE A 74 12.03 -3.20 13.73
CA ILE A 74 11.67 -2.39 12.59
C ILE A 74 10.39 -1.62 12.93
N LEU A 75 10.39 -0.31 12.79
CA LEU A 75 9.21 0.55 12.81
C LEU A 75 9.06 1.15 11.40
N ASN A 76 7.94 0.88 10.75
CA ASN A 76 7.67 1.39 9.41
C ASN A 76 6.18 1.57 9.17
N ALA A 77 5.84 2.17 8.02
CA ALA A 77 4.46 2.32 7.56
C ALA A 77 4.39 2.20 6.03
N PHE A 78 3.19 2.12 5.52
CA PHE A 78 2.90 2.29 4.10
C PHE A 78 1.48 2.80 3.90
N THR A 79 1.30 3.59 2.86
CA THR A 79 0.00 4.02 2.36
C THR A 79 -0.31 3.31 1.05
N SER A 80 -1.49 2.72 0.96
CA SER A 80 -2.02 2.12 -0.26
C SER A 80 -3.26 2.86 -0.75
N LYS A 81 -3.88 2.37 -1.81
CA LYS A 81 -5.14 2.93 -2.30
C LYS A 81 -6.26 2.87 -1.25
N GLU A 82 -6.37 1.77 -0.50
CA GLU A 82 -7.51 1.52 0.40
C GLU A 82 -7.20 1.62 1.90
N CYS A 83 -5.93 1.61 2.29
CA CYS A 83 -5.55 1.67 3.69
C CYS A 83 -4.16 2.28 3.89
N THR A 84 -3.93 2.74 5.13
CA THR A 84 -2.60 3.09 5.65
C THR A 84 -2.29 2.18 6.83
N CYS A 85 -1.09 1.63 6.87
CA CYS A 85 -0.65 0.72 7.92
C CYS A 85 0.61 1.25 8.60
N PHE A 86 0.62 1.23 9.93
CA PHE A 86 1.79 1.51 10.78
C PHE A 86 2.13 0.23 11.52
N TYR A 87 3.35 -0.25 11.41
CA TYR A 87 3.70 -1.54 11.98
C TYR A 87 5.09 -1.57 12.62
N VAL A 88 5.23 -2.49 13.57
CA VAL A 88 6.52 -2.87 14.16
C VAL A 88 6.77 -4.36 13.98
N LYS A 89 8.06 -4.71 13.83
CA LYS A 89 8.54 -6.09 13.94
C LYS A 89 9.60 -6.12 15.03
N LEU A 90 9.39 -6.97 16.03
CA LEU A 90 10.23 -7.03 17.25
C LEU A 90 10.43 -8.48 17.70
N LEU A 91 11.37 -8.70 18.61
CA LEU A 91 11.36 -9.91 19.40
C LEU A 91 10.12 -9.95 20.30
N ASP A 92 9.64 -11.15 20.58
CA ASP A 92 8.40 -11.38 21.33
C ASP A 92 8.43 -10.77 22.76
N GLU A 93 9.59 -10.74 23.39
CA GLU A 93 9.80 -10.12 24.71
C GLU A 93 9.59 -8.59 24.74
N HIS A 94 9.57 -7.94 23.58
CA HIS A 94 9.43 -6.49 23.44
C HIS A 94 8.05 -6.04 22.93
N ILE A 95 7.06 -6.94 22.92
CA ILE A 95 5.70 -6.65 22.39
C ILE A 95 5.05 -5.43 23.07
N ASP A 96 5.29 -5.26 24.37
CA ASP A 96 4.74 -4.13 25.13
C ASP A 96 5.25 -2.77 24.63
N ILE A 97 6.52 -2.71 24.24
CA ILE A 97 7.12 -1.50 23.65
C ILE A 97 6.52 -1.23 22.28
N GLY A 98 6.30 -2.27 21.47
CA GLY A 98 5.64 -2.14 20.17
C GLY A 98 4.23 -1.58 20.27
N ILE A 99 3.44 -2.09 21.23
CA ILE A 99 2.08 -1.58 21.50
C ILE A 99 2.14 -0.12 21.97
N ASP A 100 3.07 0.22 22.86
CA ASP A 100 3.21 1.56 23.41
C ASP A 100 3.60 2.57 22.33
N VAL A 101 4.60 2.27 21.50
CA VAL A 101 5.06 3.14 20.42
C VAL A 101 3.97 3.38 19.39
N LEU A 102 3.33 2.32 18.89
CA LEU A 102 2.27 2.46 17.87
C LEU A 102 1.05 3.20 18.43
N SER A 103 0.65 2.92 19.69
CA SER A 103 -0.44 3.64 20.32
C SER A 103 -0.12 5.12 20.50
N ASP A 104 1.11 5.46 20.87
CA ASP A 104 1.55 6.84 21.03
C ASP A 104 1.56 7.60 19.70
N MET A 105 2.02 6.96 18.62
CA MET A 105 1.97 7.53 17.27
C MET A 105 0.54 7.87 16.84
N ILE A 106 -0.41 6.98 17.05
CA ILE A 106 -1.81 7.20 16.64
C ILE A 106 -2.54 8.18 17.56
N LEU A 107 -2.35 8.08 18.88
CA LEU A 107 -3.15 8.84 19.84
C LEU A 107 -2.58 10.21 20.17
N ASN A 108 -1.27 10.40 20.04
CA ASN A 108 -0.57 11.55 20.57
C ASN A 108 0.29 12.31 19.55
N SER A 109 0.20 12.01 18.26
CA SER A 109 0.95 12.75 17.24
C SER A 109 0.68 14.25 17.30
N LYS A 110 1.73 15.06 17.19
CA LYS A 110 1.65 16.53 17.32
C LYS A 110 1.22 17.21 16.03
N PHE A 111 1.48 16.64 14.89
CA PHE A 111 1.36 17.33 13.59
C PHE A 111 2.02 18.71 13.67
N ASN A 112 3.29 18.75 14.12
CA ASN A 112 4.00 19.99 14.35
C ASN A 112 4.23 20.76 13.05
N GLU A 113 3.85 22.04 13.02
CA GLU A 113 3.98 22.93 11.86
C GLU A 113 5.43 23.08 11.40
N ASP A 114 6.41 23.07 12.32
CA ASP A 114 7.84 23.17 12.00
C ASP A 114 8.34 22.02 11.08
N TYR A 115 7.68 20.89 11.11
CA TYR A 115 7.99 19.74 10.24
C TYR A 115 7.16 19.69 8.96
N LEU A 116 6.02 20.36 8.91
CA LEU A 116 5.07 20.24 7.81
C LEU A 116 5.69 20.65 6.47
N ASP A 117 6.35 21.82 6.41
CA ASP A 117 6.97 22.28 5.17
C ASP A 117 8.21 21.46 4.78
N LYS A 118 8.93 20.95 5.78
CA LYS A 118 10.06 20.05 5.54
C LYS A 118 9.58 18.73 4.92
N GLU A 119 8.53 18.14 5.51
CA GLU A 119 7.98 16.88 4.99
C GLU A 119 7.32 17.08 3.63
N ARG A 120 6.64 18.19 3.41
CA ARG A 120 6.13 18.54 2.07
C ARG A 120 7.24 18.52 1.03
N SER A 121 8.39 19.10 1.34
CA SER A 121 9.54 19.11 0.44
C SER A 121 10.07 17.70 0.21
N VAL A 122 10.15 16.86 1.25
CA VAL A 122 10.57 15.46 1.14
C VAL A 122 9.60 14.66 0.25
N ILE A 123 8.30 14.83 0.45
CA ILE A 123 7.27 14.14 -0.34
C ILE A 123 7.29 14.60 -1.81
N ILE A 124 7.55 15.90 -2.07
CA ILE A 124 7.70 16.41 -3.45
C ILE A 124 8.96 15.81 -4.11
N GLU A 125 10.06 15.66 -3.38
CA GLU A 125 11.25 14.97 -3.92
C GLU A 125 10.99 13.48 -4.17
N GLU A 126 10.22 12.81 -3.32
CA GLU A 126 9.78 11.44 -3.54
C GLU A 126 8.89 11.32 -4.79
N LEU A 127 7.94 12.25 -4.98
CA LEU A 127 7.12 12.31 -6.19
C LEU A 127 7.99 12.40 -7.45
N LYS A 128 9.00 13.30 -7.46
CA LYS A 128 9.93 13.43 -8.58
C LYS A 128 10.73 12.14 -8.80
N MET A 129 11.14 11.45 -7.75
CA MET A 129 11.85 10.16 -7.86
C MET A 129 10.99 9.11 -8.60
N TYR A 130 9.69 9.02 -8.31
CA TYR A 130 8.77 8.15 -9.05
C TYR A 130 8.55 8.61 -10.49
N GLU A 131 8.42 9.91 -10.73
CA GLU A 131 8.34 10.47 -12.07
C GLU A 131 9.61 10.21 -12.90
N ASP A 132 10.78 10.13 -12.25
CA ASP A 132 12.05 9.82 -12.88
C ASP A 132 12.28 8.33 -13.12
N SER A 133 11.55 7.45 -12.43
CA SER A 133 11.53 6.01 -12.70
C SER A 133 10.63 5.69 -13.89
N PRO A 134 11.17 5.21 -15.03
CA PRO A 134 10.33 4.97 -16.21
C PRO A 134 9.30 3.87 -16.02
N GLU A 135 9.59 2.87 -15.20
CA GLU A 135 8.69 1.76 -14.87
C GLU A 135 7.53 2.23 -14.01
N ASP A 136 7.82 2.94 -12.91
CA ASP A 136 6.80 3.46 -12.01
C ASP A 136 5.90 4.48 -12.73
N LEU A 137 6.50 5.39 -13.51
CA LEU A 137 5.76 6.35 -14.32
C LEU A 137 4.83 5.67 -15.34
N ALA A 138 5.28 4.58 -15.98
CA ALA A 138 4.45 3.85 -16.93
C ALA A 138 3.24 3.19 -16.23
N TYR A 139 3.43 2.67 -15.02
CA TYR A 139 2.36 2.11 -14.20
C TYR A 139 1.37 3.18 -13.75
N ASP A 140 1.85 4.29 -13.22
CA ASP A 140 1.01 5.39 -12.73
C ASP A 140 0.17 5.98 -13.86
N LEU A 141 0.77 6.25 -15.01
CA LEU A 141 0.06 6.73 -16.20
C LEU A 141 -1.00 5.74 -16.68
N LEU A 142 -0.70 4.45 -16.64
CA LEU A 142 -1.64 3.40 -17.03
C LEU A 142 -2.83 3.37 -16.07
N THR A 143 -2.58 3.31 -14.76
CA THR A 143 -3.61 3.27 -13.70
C THR A 143 -4.49 4.52 -13.73
N GLU A 144 -3.90 5.71 -13.89
CA GLU A 144 -4.64 6.97 -14.01
C GLU A 144 -5.61 6.96 -15.19
N ASN A 145 -5.21 6.39 -16.32
CA ASN A 145 -6.04 6.37 -17.52
C ASN A 145 -7.06 5.23 -17.54
N ILE A 146 -6.74 4.07 -16.97
CA ILE A 146 -7.70 2.97 -16.78
C ILE A 146 -8.84 3.42 -15.87
N TYR A 147 -8.53 4.04 -14.72
CA TYR A 147 -9.51 4.51 -13.74
C TYR A 147 -9.74 6.02 -13.82
N LYS A 148 -9.80 6.54 -15.04
CA LYS A 148 -9.94 7.98 -15.29
C LYS A 148 -11.18 8.55 -14.62
N ASN A 149 -11.00 9.62 -13.85
CA ASN A 149 -12.01 10.29 -13.03
C ASN A 149 -12.52 9.49 -11.82
N ASP A 150 -11.86 8.40 -11.46
CA ASP A 150 -12.09 7.68 -10.22
C ASP A 150 -10.90 7.91 -9.26
N PRO A 151 -11.12 8.03 -7.94
CA PRO A 151 -10.02 8.18 -6.98
C PRO A 151 -8.99 7.05 -7.05
N LEU A 152 -9.38 5.85 -7.49
CA LEU A 152 -8.46 4.73 -7.67
C LEU A 152 -7.35 5.04 -8.69
N GLY A 153 -7.63 5.89 -9.69
CA GLY A 153 -6.65 6.34 -10.67
C GLY A 153 -5.69 7.42 -10.15
N MET A 154 -5.98 8.09 -9.02
CA MET A 154 -5.11 9.13 -8.50
C MET A 154 -3.81 8.56 -7.91
N ASN A 155 -2.68 9.25 -8.06
CA ASN A 155 -1.41 8.87 -7.43
C ASN A 155 -1.54 8.91 -5.90
N ILE A 156 -0.95 7.93 -5.19
CA ILE A 156 -0.99 7.83 -3.73
C ILE A 156 -0.25 9.01 -3.08
N ILE A 157 0.85 9.44 -3.68
CA ILE A 157 1.65 10.58 -3.19
C ILE A 157 0.92 11.90 -3.42
N GLY A 158 -0.03 11.94 -4.36
CA GLY A 158 -0.69 13.16 -4.79
C GLY A 158 0.02 13.85 -5.94
N THR A 159 -0.14 15.15 -6.02
CA THR A 159 0.53 16.03 -7.00
C THR A 159 1.19 17.19 -6.26
N GLU A 160 2.19 17.83 -6.87
CA GLU A 160 2.82 19.01 -6.27
C GLU A 160 1.79 20.11 -5.96
N GLU A 161 0.78 20.29 -6.83
CA GLU A 161 -0.30 21.25 -6.62
C GLU A 161 -1.17 20.89 -5.40
N SER A 162 -1.58 19.61 -5.26
CA SER A 162 -2.40 19.17 -4.11
C SER A 162 -1.61 19.22 -2.81
N LEU A 163 -0.35 18.78 -2.82
CA LEU A 163 0.55 18.82 -1.66
C LEU A 163 0.75 20.25 -1.14
N ASN A 164 0.90 21.22 -2.03
CA ASN A 164 1.05 22.64 -1.68
C ASN A 164 -0.23 23.25 -1.08
N ARG A 165 -1.41 22.64 -1.29
CA ARG A 165 -2.68 23.06 -0.69
C ARG A 165 -2.93 22.47 0.69
N LEU A 166 -2.19 21.38 1.05
CA LEU A 166 -2.34 20.73 2.35
C LEU A 166 -1.68 21.59 3.43
N ASN A 167 -2.42 21.88 4.48
CA ASN A 167 -1.95 22.55 5.68
C ASN A 167 -2.28 21.70 6.91
N ARG A 168 -1.81 22.11 8.08
CA ARG A 168 -2.03 21.39 9.32
C ARG A 168 -3.50 21.12 9.62
N GLU A 169 -4.36 22.09 9.39
CA GLU A 169 -5.80 22.00 9.63
C GLU A 169 -6.42 20.87 8.79
N LYS A 170 -6.16 20.86 7.47
CA LYS A 170 -6.65 19.83 6.56
C LYS A 170 -6.14 18.42 6.92
N LEU A 171 -4.86 18.32 7.33
CA LEU A 171 -4.30 17.03 7.79
C LEU A 171 -5.04 16.57 9.07
N LEU A 172 -5.25 17.43 10.02
CA LEU A 172 -5.96 17.12 11.26
C LEU A 172 -7.44 16.79 11.02
N ASP A 173 -8.11 17.49 10.12
CA ASP A 173 -9.50 17.21 9.76
C ASP A 173 -9.64 15.81 9.17
N TYR A 174 -8.75 15.47 8.21
CA TYR A 174 -8.72 14.15 7.62
C TYR A 174 -8.36 13.08 8.67
N PHE A 175 -7.32 13.30 9.46
CA PHE A 175 -6.91 12.41 10.52
C PHE A 175 -8.03 12.16 11.52
N ASN A 176 -8.64 13.22 12.05
CA ASN A 176 -9.74 13.12 13.01
C ASN A 176 -10.99 12.47 12.46
N LYS A 177 -11.20 12.51 11.15
CA LYS A 177 -12.34 11.89 10.48
C LYS A 177 -12.14 10.39 10.26
N TYR A 178 -10.97 9.97 9.82
CA TYR A 178 -10.74 8.60 9.36
C TYR A 178 -9.89 7.75 10.29
N TYR A 179 -9.00 8.34 11.11
CA TYR A 179 -8.17 7.63 12.07
C TYR A 179 -8.94 7.46 13.39
N VAL A 180 -9.87 6.52 13.38
CA VAL A 180 -10.77 6.22 14.49
C VAL A 180 -10.85 4.71 14.71
N PRO A 181 -11.14 4.23 15.92
CA PRO A 181 -11.05 2.81 16.26
C PRO A 181 -11.98 1.93 15.42
N ASN A 182 -13.20 2.37 15.16
CA ASN A 182 -14.16 1.65 14.33
C ASN A 182 -13.89 1.68 12.82
N ASN A 183 -12.86 2.41 12.39
CA ASN A 183 -12.32 2.39 11.02
C ASN A 183 -10.92 1.75 10.96
N SER A 184 -10.51 1.09 12.05
CA SER A 184 -9.15 0.56 12.19
C SER A 184 -9.16 -0.90 12.63
N VAL A 185 -8.09 -1.59 12.30
CA VAL A 185 -7.84 -2.98 12.72
C VAL A 185 -6.42 -3.07 13.27
N ILE A 186 -6.25 -3.74 14.39
CA ILE A 186 -4.92 -4.16 14.86
C ILE A 186 -4.72 -5.61 14.47
N ALA A 187 -3.65 -5.90 13.73
CA ALA A 187 -3.27 -7.25 13.35
C ALA A 187 -1.95 -7.63 14.02
N ILE A 188 -1.91 -8.82 14.63
CA ILE A 188 -0.72 -9.33 15.33
C ILE A 188 -0.47 -10.77 14.88
N SER A 189 0.79 -11.07 14.56
CA SER A 189 1.24 -12.44 14.27
C SER A 189 2.58 -12.71 14.94
N GLY A 190 2.76 -13.90 15.51
CA GLY A 190 4.00 -14.32 16.16
C GLY A 190 3.80 -14.98 17.50
N ASN A 191 4.79 -14.90 18.37
CA ASN A 191 4.75 -15.52 19.70
C ASN A 191 4.19 -14.53 20.74
N PHE A 192 2.93 -14.71 21.11
CA PHE A 192 2.25 -13.93 22.14
C PHE A 192 1.03 -14.71 22.67
N ASN A 193 0.46 -14.25 23.77
CA ASN A 193 -0.83 -14.72 24.29
C ASN A 193 -1.93 -13.72 23.91
N PHE A 194 -2.92 -14.17 23.15
CA PHE A 194 -3.96 -13.31 22.60
C PHE A 194 -4.80 -12.61 23.69
N ASP A 195 -5.19 -13.35 24.74
CA ASP A 195 -6.05 -12.82 25.80
C ASP A 195 -5.31 -11.75 26.65
N GLU A 196 -4.01 -11.95 26.88
CA GLU A 196 -3.18 -10.95 27.58
C GLU A 196 -2.99 -9.68 26.75
N ILE A 197 -2.73 -9.86 25.44
CA ILE A 197 -2.46 -8.73 24.54
C ILE A 197 -3.72 -7.89 24.31
N ILE A 198 -4.89 -8.50 24.22
CA ILE A 198 -6.16 -7.76 24.12
C ILE A 198 -6.31 -6.79 25.29
N ASN A 199 -6.08 -7.23 26.53
CA ASN A 199 -6.22 -6.40 27.71
C ASN A 199 -5.25 -5.20 27.66
N LYS A 200 -4.01 -5.41 27.21
CA LYS A 200 -3.01 -4.35 27.04
C LYS A 200 -3.41 -3.34 25.96
N ILE A 201 -3.89 -3.82 24.81
CA ILE A 201 -4.38 -2.97 23.73
C ILE A 201 -5.61 -2.18 24.19
N GLU A 202 -6.57 -2.82 24.85
CA GLU A 202 -7.76 -2.15 25.36
C GLU A 202 -7.40 -1.03 26.33
N GLU A 203 -6.49 -1.27 27.27
CA GLU A 203 -6.02 -0.24 28.19
C GLU A 203 -5.46 0.98 27.48
N LYS A 204 -4.61 0.77 26.43
CA LYS A 204 -4.02 1.86 25.66
C LYS A 204 -5.03 2.59 24.79
N PHE A 205 -5.95 1.88 24.14
CA PHE A 205 -6.86 2.44 23.15
C PHE A 205 -8.26 2.78 23.66
N LYS A 206 -8.60 2.57 24.96
CA LYS A 206 -9.88 2.97 25.54
C LYS A 206 -10.21 4.45 25.42
N VAL A 207 -9.19 5.29 25.30
CA VAL A 207 -9.35 6.74 25.10
C VAL A 207 -9.64 7.11 23.66
N TRP A 208 -9.43 6.21 22.71
CA TRP A 208 -9.69 6.43 21.30
C TRP A 208 -11.18 6.34 21.01
N LYS A 209 -11.78 7.47 20.69
CA LYS A 209 -13.23 7.59 20.56
C LYS A 209 -13.69 7.22 19.16
N LYS A 210 -14.69 6.34 19.07
CA LYS A 210 -15.38 6.03 17.81
C LYS A 210 -16.10 7.26 17.25
N ARG A 211 -16.19 7.33 15.94
CA ARG A 211 -16.94 8.35 15.19
C ARG A 211 -17.67 7.67 14.02
N ASP A 212 -18.70 8.33 13.52
CA ASP A 212 -19.35 7.88 12.31
C ASP A 212 -18.43 8.11 11.12
N VAL A 213 -18.00 7.01 10.51
CA VAL A 213 -17.20 7.00 9.29
C VAL A 213 -18.00 6.25 8.24
N ASN A 214 -18.41 6.97 7.22
CA ASN A 214 -19.02 6.38 6.04
C ASN A 214 -18.01 6.45 4.89
N VAL A 215 -17.41 5.31 4.56
CA VAL A 215 -16.54 5.15 3.38
C VAL A 215 -17.27 4.21 2.44
N ASP A 216 -17.96 4.80 1.46
CA ASP A 216 -18.61 4.06 0.37
C ASP A 216 -17.65 3.96 -0.81
N ILE A 217 -16.91 2.85 -0.88
CA ILE A 217 -16.04 2.55 -2.02
C ILE A 217 -16.91 1.93 -3.12
N LYS A 218 -17.10 2.67 -4.19
CA LYS A 218 -17.80 2.18 -5.37
C LYS A 218 -16.87 1.33 -6.23
N LYS A 219 -17.47 0.48 -7.06
CA LYS A 219 -16.72 -0.24 -8.09
C LYS A 219 -16.21 0.78 -9.11
N ALA A 220 -14.89 0.86 -9.27
CA ALA A 220 -14.29 1.64 -10.35
C ALA A 220 -14.51 0.95 -11.70
N GLU A 221 -14.77 1.74 -12.73
CA GLU A 221 -14.95 1.25 -14.10
C GLU A 221 -13.56 1.09 -14.76
N PHE A 222 -13.24 -0.13 -15.16
CA PHE A 222 -12.02 -0.42 -15.92
C PHE A 222 -12.19 0.03 -17.37
N LYS A 223 -11.40 1.01 -17.82
CA LYS A 223 -11.46 1.56 -19.18
C LYS A 223 -10.27 1.16 -20.01
N SER A 224 -10.51 0.64 -21.19
CA SER A 224 -9.44 0.41 -22.16
C SER A 224 -8.82 1.73 -22.57
N CYS A 225 -7.50 1.82 -22.53
CA CYS A 225 -6.75 2.98 -22.97
C CYS A 225 -5.49 2.58 -23.74
N PHE A 226 -4.96 3.50 -24.50
CA PHE A 226 -3.65 3.41 -25.12
C PHE A 226 -3.00 4.78 -25.00
N LEU A 227 -1.80 4.84 -24.44
CA LEU A 227 -1.07 6.07 -24.27
C LEU A 227 0.43 5.86 -24.47
N THR A 228 1.12 6.94 -24.80
CA THR A 228 2.56 6.98 -24.90
C THR A 228 3.10 8.22 -24.21
N LYS A 229 4.23 8.09 -23.55
CA LYS A 229 4.98 9.19 -22.95
C LYS A 229 6.39 9.16 -23.49
N ASN A 230 6.82 10.23 -24.12
CA ASN A 230 8.21 10.36 -24.55
C ASN A 230 9.07 10.83 -23.39
N LYS A 231 10.18 10.15 -23.17
CA LYS A 231 11.22 10.50 -22.20
C LYS A 231 12.57 10.23 -22.83
N ASP A 232 13.57 11.02 -22.51
CA ASP A 232 14.95 10.86 -23.03
C ASP A 232 15.65 9.73 -22.26
N ILE A 233 15.34 8.49 -22.64
CA ILE A 233 15.87 7.26 -22.06
C ILE A 233 16.16 6.24 -23.16
N GLU A 234 17.09 5.32 -22.91
CA GLU A 234 17.52 4.32 -23.91
C GLU A 234 16.50 3.19 -24.11
N GLN A 235 15.74 2.83 -23.06
CA GLN A 235 14.83 1.69 -23.09
C GLN A 235 13.37 2.13 -23.20
N VAL A 236 12.56 1.30 -23.82
CA VAL A 236 11.10 1.38 -23.77
C VAL A 236 10.58 0.57 -22.59
N ASN A 237 9.72 1.18 -21.79
CA ASN A 237 8.99 0.54 -20.71
C ASN A 237 7.54 0.36 -21.15
N LEU A 238 7.10 -0.88 -21.27
CA LEU A 238 5.75 -1.27 -21.65
C LEU A 238 4.99 -1.69 -20.39
N ALA A 239 3.91 -1.00 -20.09
CA ALA A 239 2.94 -1.42 -19.09
C ALA A 239 1.62 -1.79 -19.78
N MET A 240 1.07 -2.95 -19.44
CA MET A 240 -0.24 -3.41 -19.91
C MET A 240 -1.05 -3.85 -18.70
N SER A 241 -2.37 -3.72 -18.75
CA SER A 241 -3.26 -4.19 -17.70
C SER A 241 -4.49 -4.89 -18.28
N LEU A 242 -4.92 -5.93 -17.60
CA LEU A 242 -6.15 -6.66 -17.85
C LEU A 242 -7.07 -6.48 -16.64
N GLU A 243 -8.38 -6.27 -16.88
CA GLU A 243 -9.36 -6.29 -15.80
C GLU A 243 -9.31 -7.65 -15.10
N ALA A 244 -9.24 -7.64 -13.78
CA ALA A 244 -9.18 -8.82 -12.94
C ALA A 244 -10.27 -8.80 -11.86
N VAL A 245 -10.27 -9.82 -11.01
CA VAL A 245 -11.29 -10.03 -9.99
C VAL A 245 -11.13 -9.09 -8.80
N PRO A 246 -12.22 -8.68 -8.14
CA PRO A 246 -12.15 -7.92 -6.90
C PRO A 246 -11.69 -8.80 -5.73
N LEU A 247 -11.07 -8.17 -4.73
CA LEU A 247 -10.59 -8.84 -3.52
C LEU A 247 -11.72 -9.54 -2.73
N GLU A 248 -12.95 -9.06 -2.84
CA GLU A 248 -14.12 -9.68 -2.17
C GLU A 248 -14.49 -11.06 -2.75
N ASN A 249 -13.92 -11.45 -3.87
CA ASN A 249 -14.18 -12.73 -4.51
C ASN A 249 -13.12 -13.78 -4.14
N ASP A 250 -13.18 -14.30 -2.94
CA ASP A 250 -12.16 -15.17 -2.34
C ASP A 250 -11.69 -16.32 -3.25
N LYS A 251 -12.60 -17.02 -3.93
CA LYS A 251 -12.22 -18.18 -4.75
C LYS A 251 -11.44 -17.79 -6.00
N GLU A 252 -11.87 -16.73 -6.66
CA GLU A 252 -11.26 -16.26 -7.90
C GLU A 252 -9.91 -15.57 -7.63
N VAL A 253 -9.74 -14.95 -6.45
CA VAL A 253 -8.46 -14.37 -6.02
C VAL A 253 -7.36 -15.42 -5.95
N TYR A 254 -7.63 -16.60 -5.37
CA TYR A 254 -6.65 -17.70 -5.34
C TYR A 254 -6.36 -18.25 -6.73
N ALA A 255 -7.38 -18.38 -7.58
CA ALA A 255 -7.20 -18.78 -8.96
C ALA A 255 -6.32 -17.79 -9.73
N LEU A 256 -6.58 -16.46 -9.55
CA LEU A 256 -5.77 -15.43 -10.17
C LEU A 256 -4.31 -15.45 -9.67
N ALA A 257 -4.07 -15.72 -8.38
CA ALA A 257 -2.73 -15.87 -7.84
C ALA A 257 -1.94 -17.01 -8.49
N VAL A 258 -2.61 -18.15 -8.74
CA VAL A 258 -2.00 -19.27 -9.47
C VAL A 258 -1.74 -18.89 -10.93
N ILE A 259 -2.70 -18.25 -11.58
CA ILE A 259 -2.56 -17.76 -12.95
C ILE A 259 -1.38 -16.81 -13.05
N ASN A 260 -1.30 -15.82 -12.18
CA ASN A 260 -0.20 -14.85 -12.15
C ASN A 260 1.16 -15.54 -12.00
N THR A 261 1.26 -16.50 -11.07
CA THR A 261 2.52 -17.25 -10.84
C THR A 261 2.98 -17.99 -12.09
N VAL A 262 2.06 -18.65 -12.80
CA VAL A 262 2.36 -19.38 -14.03
C VAL A 262 2.64 -18.43 -15.20
N PHE A 263 1.94 -17.31 -15.26
CA PHE A 263 1.99 -16.39 -16.41
C PHE A 263 3.24 -15.52 -16.38
N GLY A 264 3.50 -14.76 -15.32
CA GLY A 264 4.63 -13.81 -15.24
C GLY A 264 5.19 -13.57 -13.85
N GLY A 265 4.67 -14.25 -12.81
CA GLY A 265 5.03 -14.01 -11.42
C GLY A 265 6.33 -14.67 -10.93
N SER A 266 7.08 -15.36 -11.79
CA SER A 266 8.30 -16.07 -11.40
C SER A 266 9.27 -16.22 -12.57
N ILE A 267 10.53 -16.60 -12.27
CA ILE A 267 11.56 -16.89 -13.30
C ILE A 267 11.15 -18.08 -14.19
N SER A 268 10.41 -19.03 -13.68
CA SER A 268 9.89 -20.19 -14.45
C SER A 268 8.57 -19.91 -15.16
N SER A 269 8.06 -18.68 -15.08
CA SER A 269 6.80 -18.29 -15.71
C SER A 269 6.90 -18.25 -17.23
N ARG A 270 5.74 -18.33 -17.88
CA ARG A 270 5.63 -18.38 -19.35
C ARG A 270 6.22 -17.14 -20.01
N LEU A 271 5.88 -15.94 -19.54
CA LEU A 271 6.42 -14.69 -20.09
C LEU A 271 7.95 -14.65 -19.98
N PHE A 272 8.47 -14.97 -18.78
CA PHE A 272 9.91 -14.94 -18.57
C PHE A 272 10.65 -15.94 -19.44
N GLN A 273 10.22 -17.21 -19.44
CA GLN A 273 10.87 -18.26 -20.22
C GLN A 273 10.79 -17.99 -21.73
N LYS A 274 9.60 -17.60 -22.22
CA LYS A 274 9.39 -17.41 -23.65
C LYS A 274 10.06 -16.17 -24.23
N ILE A 275 9.94 -15.04 -23.53
CA ILE A 275 10.30 -13.73 -24.10
C ILE A 275 11.72 -13.34 -23.69
N ARG A 276 12.12 -13.65 -22.44
CA ARG A 276 13.46 -13.32 -21.96
C ARG A 276 14.47 -14.44 -22.25
N GLU A 277 14.19 -15.69 -21.83
CA GLU A 277 15.18 -16.76 -21.92
C GLU A 277 15.30 -17.34 -23.34
N GLU A 278 14.18 -17.66 -24.00
CA GLU A 278 14.23 -18.25 -25.35
C GLU A 278 14.52 -17.22 -26.44
N LYS A 279 13.89 -16.04 -26.38
CA LYS A 279 13.99 -15.02 -27.43
C LYS A 279 15.01 -13.92 -27.12
N GLY A 280 15.35 -13.67 -25.88
CA GLY A 280 16.31 -12.63 -25.48
C GLY A 280 15.86 -11.19 -25.78
N LEU A 281 14.55 -10.91 -25.85
CA LEU A 281 14.01 -9.64 -26.32
C LEU A 281 13.91 -8.56 -25.25
N VAL A 282 13.93 -8.94 -23.96
CA VAL A 282 13.69 -8.02 -22.84
C VAL A 282 14.77 -8.15 -21.76
N TYR A 283 15.06 -7.07 -21.07
CA TYR A 283 15.86 -7.11 -19.86
C TYR A 283 15.03 -7.63 -18.67
N SER A 284 13.82 -7.13 -18.51
CA SER A 284 12.87 -7.57 -17.50
C SER A 284 11.49 -7.78 -18.12
N ILE A 285 10.78 -8.79 -17.63
CA ILE A 285 9.36 -9.01 -17.91
C ILE A 285 8.75 -9.77 -16.74
N TYR A 286 7.59 -9.28 -16.28
CA TYR A 286 6.84 -9.94 -15.21
C TYR A 286 5.35 -9.56 -15.26
N SER A 287 4.55 -10.27 -14.53
CA SER A 287 3.18 -9.88 -14.23
C SER A 287 2.93 -9.80 -12.72
N SER A 288 2.06 -8.89 -12.33
CA SER A 288 1.64 -8.71 -10.94
C SER A 288 0.14 -8.44 -10.87
N GLN A 289 -0.47 -8.82 -9.75
CA GLN A 289 -1.88 -8.55 -9.50
C GLN A 289 -2.02 -7.36 -8.52
N SER A 290 -2.89 -6.43 -8.85
CA SER A 290 -3.34 -5.35 -7.96
C SER A 290 -4.82 -5.58 -7.66
N LEU A 291 -5.10 -5.97 -6.41
CA LEU A 291 -6.44 -6.33 -5.98
C LEU A 291 -6.96 -5.25 -5.04
N TYR A 292 -8.11 -4.71 -5.39
CA TYR A 292 -8.86 -3.76 -4.59
C TYR A 292 -10.18 -4.40 -4.16
N ARG A 293 -10.80 -3.86 -3.14
CA ARG A 293 -12.02 -4.43 -2.58
C ARG A 293 -13.08 -4.71 -3.64
N LYS A 294 -13.31 -3.76 -4.57
CA LYS A 294 -14.41 -3.81 -5.56
C LYS A 294 -13.97 -4.06 -7.00
N CYS A 295 -12.69 -4.07 -7.29
CA CYS A 295 -12.12 -4.33 -8.61
C CYS A 295 -10.71 -4.88 -8.48
N GLY A 296 -10.10 -5.23 -9.61
CA GLY A 296 -8.71 -5.68 -9.65
C GLY A 296 -8.14 -5.59 -11.05
N GLU A 297 -6.84 -5.73 -11.13
CA GLU A 297 -6.09 -5.75 -12.38
C GLU A 297 -4.94 -6.76 -12.33
N LEU A 298 -4.62 -7.30 -13.50
CA LEU A 298 -3.41 -8.07 -13.76
C LEU A 298 -2.51 -7.22 -14.65
N GLY A 299 -1.49 -6.63 -14.04
CA GLY A 299 -0.48 -5.84 -14.72
C GLY A 299 0.59 -6.71 -15.36
N ILE A 300 1.11 -6.28 -16.50
CA ILE A 300 2.23 -6.90 -17.22
C ILE A 300 3.22 -5.78 -17.53
N PHE A 301 4.48 -5.99 -17.19
CA PHE A 301 5.56 -5.02 -17.37
C PHE A 301 6.69 -5.64 -18.15
N ALA A 302 7.26 -4.88 -19.06
CA ALA A 302 8.46 -5.30 -19.80
C ALA A 302 9.34 -4.09 -20.14
N SER A 303 10.65 -4.27 -20.00
CA SER A 303 11.65 -3.26 -20.36
C SER A 303 12.58 -3.83 -21.47
N MET A 304 12.71 -3.09 -22.56
CA MET A 304 13.39 -3.56 -23.78
C MET A 304 13.98 -2.39 -24.60
N SER A 305 14.78 -2.75 -25.60
CA SER A 305 15.14 -1.78 -26.66
C SER A 305 13.95 -1.52 -27.58
N ASN A 306 13.91 -0.32 -28.17
CA ASN A 306 12.80 0.13 -29.02
C ASN A 306 12.51 -0.82 -30.22
N GLU A 307 13.54 -1.41 -30.78
CA GLU A 307 13.41 -2.35 -31.90
C GLU A 307 12.62 -3.62 -31.57
N HIS A 308 12.63 -4.04 -30.31
CA HIS A 308 11.94 -5.25 -29.84
C HIS A 308 10.49 -5.02 -29.41
N LEU A 309 10.03 -3.77 -29.26
CA LEU A 309 8.70 -3.45 -28.73
C LEU A 309 7.56 -4.19 -29.41
N LYS A 310 7.58 -4.23 -30.76
CA LYS A 310 6.51 -4.89 -31.52
C LYS A 310 6.48 -6.40 -31.26
N GLU A 311 7.64 -7.06 -31.32
CA GLU A 311 7.72 -8.51 -31.12
C GLU A 311 7.39 -8.91 -29.68
N VAL A 312 7.82 -8.12 -28.69
CA VAL A 312 7.47 -8.33 -27.28
C VAL A 312 5.96 -8.21 -27.08
N TYR A 313 5.33 -7.14 -27.60
CA TYR A 313 3.89 -6.95 -27.52
C TYR A 313 3.12 -8.12 -28.15
N GLU A 314 3.49 -8.53 -29.38
CA GLU A 314 2.86 -9.66 -30.09
C GLU A 314 3.02 -10.96 -29.30
N SER A 315 4.21 -11.20 -28.72
CA SER A 315 4.49 -12.39 -27.90
C SER A 315 3.67 -12.41 -26.61
N ILE A 316 3.51 -11.28 -25.93
CA ILE A 316 2.64 -11.17 -24.73
C ILE A 316 1.19 -11.51 -25.11
N ILE A 317 0.68 -10.96 -26.23
CA ILE A 317 -0.69 -11.23 -26.69
C ILE A 317 -0.87 -12.70 -27.05
N GLU A 318 0.13 -13.34 -27.64
CA GLU A 318 0.10 -14.78 -27.92
C GLU A 318 -0.01 -15.60 -26.64
N GLU A 319 0.81 -15.29 -25.63
CA GLU A 319 0.79 -15.99 -24.36
C GLU A 319 -0.53 -15.80 -23.60
N ILE A 320 -1.15 -14.61 -23.67
CA ILE A 320 -2.49 -14.36 -23.12
C ILE A 320 -3.54 -15.24 -23.82
N LYS A 321 -3.46 -15.39 -25.16
CA LYS A 321 -4.40 -16.24 -25.91
C LYS A 321 -4.24 -17.71 -25.53
N ILE A 322 -3.01 -18.18 -25.37
CA ILE A 322 -2.74 -19.56 -24.94
C ILE A 322 -3.29 -19.79 -23.53
N LEU A 323 -3.09 -18.85 -22.61
CA LEU A 323 -3.59 -18.96 -21.26
C LEU A 323 -5.13 -19.11 -21.22
N LYS A 324 -5.85 -18.35 -22.06
CA LYS A 324 -7.33 -18.45 -22.20
C LYS A 324 -7.82 -19.82 -22.70
N ILE A 325 -6.98 -20.58 -23.36
CA ILE A 325 -7.34 -21.93 -23.87
C ILE A 325 -7.08 -22.99 -22.80
N LEU A 326 -6.15 -22.74 -21.88
CA LEU A 326 -5.72 -23.67 -20.85
C LEU A 326 -6.59 -23.62 -19.58
N ILE A 327 -7.39 -22.56 -19.42
CA ILE A 327 -8.31 -22.31 -18.30
C ILE A 327 -9.75 -22.46 -18.76
#